data_b0b0389f5fff44927f5f326b2d8e9a45
#
_entry.id   b0b0389f5fff44927f5f326b2d8e9a45
#
_cell.length_a   1.000
_cell.length_b   1.000
_cell.length_c   1.000
_cell.angle_alpha   90.00
_cell.angle_beta   90.00
_cell.angle_gamma   90.00
#
_symmetry.space_group_name_H-M   'P 1'
#
loop_
_entity.id
_entity.type
_entity.pdbx_description
1 polymer ?
#
loop_
_entity_poly.entity_id
_entity_poly.type
_entity_poly.pdbx_seq_one_letter_code
_entity_poly.pdbx_strand_id
1 'polypeptide(L)'
;MERRAAGQPLFTIPLSQLSTANLAPRDTADASALANMMRNLGGSVGIALLSTIIDRREHFHFSILAEAMTQNALRTQERIAMLMAEARGAIADPAIAKAQALMSVAAGVRREAYVSAYSDAFWIVGVGLIISLCAIVLLRKSKPPKGPVEAH
;
A
#
# COMPACT_ATOMS: atom_id res chain seq x y z
N MET A 1 0.34 -18.69 13.31
CA MET A 1 1.23 -17.77 12.56
C MET A 1 1.95 -18.40 11.37
N GLU A 2 1.89 -19.71 11.16
CA GLU A 2 2.66 -20.43 10.11
C GLU A 2 2.12 -20.36 8.68
N ARG A 3 0.86 -20.07 8.47
CA ARG A 3 0.28 -20.08 7.10
C ARG A 3 0.72 -18.92 6.19
N ARG A 4 1.30 -17.85 6.75
CA ARG A 4 1.78 -16.70 5.96
C ARG A 4 3.18 -16.89 5.38
N ALA A 5 3.97 -17.81 5.92
CA ALA A 5 5.34 -18.07 5.49
C ALA A 5 5.44 -18.96 4.25
N ALA A 6 4.43 -19.78 3.96
CA ALA A 6 4.46 -20.74 2.86
C ALA A 6 4.31 -20.15 1.45
N GLY A 7 3.74 -18.94 1.32
CA GLY A 7 3.54 -18.29 0.01
C GLY A 7 4.80 -17.65 -0.57
N GLN A 8 5.71 -17.17 0.26
CA GLN A 8 6.92 -16.48 -0.20
C GLN A 8 7.90 -17.41 -0.97
N PRO A 9 8.25 -18.61 -0.52
CA PRO A 9 9.17 -19.48 -1.25
C PRO A 9 8.61 -19.96 -2.59
N LEU A 10 7.29 -20.07 -2.71
CA LEU A 10 6.64 -20.54 -3.94
C LEU A 10 6.88 -19.61 -5.14
N PHE A 11 7.06 -18.32 -4.91
CA PHE A 11 7.34 -17.33 -5.95
C PHE A 11 8.83 -16.98 -6.08
N THR A 12 9.58 -17.02 -4.98
CA THR A 12 10.99 -16.63 -5.00
C THR A 12 11.90 -17.68 -5.63
N ILE A 13 11.62 -18.96 -5.45
CA ILE A 13 12.45 -20.06 -6.00
C ILE A 13 12.38 -20.09 -7.53
N PRO A 14 11.20 -20.12 -8.19
CA PRO A 14 11.17 -20.13 -9.65
C PRO A 14 11.68 -18.84 -10.28
N LEU A 15 11.50 -17.70 -9.61
CA LEU A 15 11.99 -16.41 -10.09
C LEU A 15 13.52 -16.33 -10.07
N SER A 16 14.17 -16.84 -9.02
CA SER A 16 15.63 -16.90 -8.94
C SER A 16 16.23 -17.89 -9.97
N GLN A 17 15.58 -19.03 -10.18
CA GLN A 17 16.02 -20.00 -11.18
C GLN A 17 15.88 -19.45 -12.62
N LEU A 18 14.80 -18.73 -12.92
CA LEU A 18 14.62 -18.11 -14.23
C LEU A 18 15.62 -16.97 -14.51
N SER A 19 16.06 -16.24 -13.51
CA SER A 19 17.02 -15.15 -13.65
C SER A 19 18.45 -15.66 -13.87
N THR A 20 18.77 -16.92 -13.51
CA THR A 20 20.11 -17.49 -13.59
C THR A 20 20.23 -18.62 -14.64
N ALA A 21 19.12 -19.07 -15.24
CA ALA A 21 19.08 -20.28 -16.09
C ALA A 21 19.91 -20.21 -17.38
N ASN A 22 20.33 -19.02 -17.83
CA ASN A 22 21.08 -18.83 -19.08
C ASN A 22 22.48 -18.19 -18.87
N LEU A 23 22.98 -18.18 -17.63
CA LEU A 23 24.26 -17.54 -17.29
C LEU A 23 25.36 -18.58 -17.06
N ALA A 24 26.59 -18.24 -17.40
CA ALA A 24 27.75 -19.06 -17.08
C ALA A 24 27.90 -19.15 -15.54
N PRO A 25 28.40 -20.27 -14.99
CA PRO A 25 28.52 -20.47 -13.54
C PRO A 25 29.26 -19.35 -12.78
N ARG A 26 30.25 -18.71 -13.43
CA ARG A 26 31.01 -17.59 -12.88
C ARG A 26 30.22 -16.28 -12.79
N ASP A 27 29.24 -16.08 -13.67
CA ASP A 27 28.45 -14.85 -13.75
C ASP A 27 27.17 -14.97 -12.90
N THR A 28 26.84 -16.18 -12.43
CA THR A 28 25.64 -16.47 -11.62
C THR A 28 25.69 -15.78 -10.25
N ALA A 29 26.87 -15.68 -9.63
CA ALA A 29 27.05 -15.02 -8.35
C ALA A 29 26.75 -13.51 -8.45
N ASP A 30 27.31 -12.85 -9.47
CA ASP A 30 27.13 -11.41 -9.69
C ASP A 30 25.67 -11.09 -10.09
N ALA A 31 25.07 -11.92 -10.92
CA ALA A 31 23.66 -11.77 -11.30
C ALA A 31 22.72 -11.93 -10.10
N SER A 32 22.98 -12.88 -9.20
CA SER A 32 22.17 -13.07 -7.99
C SER A 32 22.35 -11.93 -6.99
N ALA A 33 23.57 -11.39 -6.85
CA ALA A 33 23.85 -10.22 -6.03
C ALA A 33 23.11 -8.99 -6.55
N LEU A 34 23.18 -8.74 -7.86
CA LEU A 34 22.47 -7.64 -8.51
C LEU A 34 20.95 -7.77 -8.36
N ALA A 35 20.39 -8.98 -8.54
CA ALA A 35 18.97 -9.24 -8.37
C ALA A 35 18.50 -8.97 -6.93
N ASN A 36 19.32 -9.32 -5.92
CA ASN A 36 19.02 -9.03 -4.52
C ASN A 36 19.10 -7.52 -4.22
N MET A 37 20.09 -6.82 -4.75
CA MET A 37 20.18 -5.36 -4.64
C MET A 37 18.96 -4.67 -5.25
N MET A 38 18.55 -5.06 -6.46
CA MET A 38 17.38 -4.51 -7.13
C MET A 38 16.08 -4.80 -6.36
N ARG A 39 15.95 -5.99 -5.77
CA ARG A 39 14.81 -6.35 -4.93
C ARG A 39 14.74 -5.46 -3.69
N ASN A 40 15.86 -5.24 -3.00
CA ASN A 40 15.91 -4.41 -1.80
C ASN A 40 15.65 -2.94 -2.11
N LEU A 41 16.27 -2.41 -3.17
CA LEU A 41 16.03 -1.04 -3.64
C LEU A 41 14.56 -0.86 -4.09
N GLY A 42 14.04 -1.77 -4.90
CA GLY A 42 12.65 -1.73 -5.33
C GLY A 42 11.66 -1.83 -4.17
N GLY A 43 11.97 -2.66 -3.17
CA GLY A 43 11.17 -2.78 -1.95
C GLY A 43 11.15 -1.48 -1.13
N SER A 44 12.31 -0.89 -0.87
CA SER A 44 12.39 0.35 -0.08
C SER A 44 11.74 1.55 -0.79
N VAL A 45 11.98 1.71 -2.09
CA VAL A 45 11.34 2.75 -2.90
C VAL A 45 9.82 2.52 -2.97
N GLY A 46 9.39 1.26 -3.15
CA GLY A 46 7.97 0.91 -3.20
C GLY A 46 7.24 1.24 -1.90
N ILE A 47 7.84 0.93 -0.74
CA ILE A 47 7.26 1.25 0.57
C ILE A 47 7.17 2.77 0.76
N ALA A 48 8.23 3.52 0.42
CA ALA A 48 8.24 4.97 0.56
C ALA A 48 7.19 5.65 -0.34
N LEU A 49 7.05 5.20 -1.58
CA LEU A 49 6.03 5.70 -2.50
C LEU A 49 4.62 5.38 -2.00
N LEU A 50 4.39 4.14 -1.55
CA LEU A 50 3.08 3.71 -1.06
C LEU A 50 2.68 4.49 0.19
N SER A 51 3.60 4.70 1.15
CA SER A 51 3.37 5.53 2.32
C SER A 51 2.97 6.95 1.95
N THR A 52 3.73 7.58 1.03
CA THR A 52 3.43 8.94 0.55
C THR A 52 2.07 9.02 -0.14
N ILE A 53 1.69 8.00 -0.91
CA ILE A 53 0.39 7.95 -1.57
C ILE A 53 -0.73 7.84 -0.54
N ILE A 54 -0.59 6.96 0.45
CA ILE A 54 -1.60 6.78 1.51
C ILE A 54 -1.79 8.08 2.28
N ASP A 55 -0.70 8.75 2.69
CA ASP A 55 -0.78 10.02 3.42
C ASP A 55 -1.49 11.12 2.61
N ARG A 56 -1.12 11.26 1.33
CA ARG A 56 -1.77 12.26 0.45
C ARG A 56 -3.24 11.96 0.22
N ARG A 57 -3.60 10.68 0.04
CA ARG A 57 -4.99 10.25 -0.16
C ARG A 57 -5.82 10.36 1.11
N GLU A 58 -5.22 10.07 2.28
CA GLU A 58 -5.89 10.30 3.58
C GLU A 58 -6.26 11.77 3.74
N HIS A 59 -5.33 12.69 3.52
CA HIS A 59 -5.62 14.12 3.61
C HIS A 59 -6.71 14.57 2.63
N PHE A 60 -6.67 14.06 1.41
CA PHE A 60 -7.68 14.36 0.39
C PHE A 60 -9.06 13.87 0.80
N HIS A 61 -9.18 12.61 1.20
CA HIS A 61 -10.45 12.04 1.65
C HIS A 61 -10.94 12.69 2.94
N PHE A 62 -10.04 12.99 3.87
CA PHE A 62 -10.38 13.69 5.10
C PHE A 62 -10.98 15.08 4.83
N SER A 63 -10.40 15.85 3.89
CA SER A 63 -10.92 17.18 3.55
C SER A 63 -12.34 17.10 2.95
N ILE A 64 -12.59 16.14 2.07
CA ILE A 64 -13.92 15.92 1.46
C ILE A 64 -14.94 15.52 2.53
N LEU A 65 -14.59 14.59 3.41
CA LEU A 65 -15.48 14.14 4.48
C LEU A 65 -15.76 15.25 5.50
N ALA A 66 -14.77 16.06 5.84
CA ALA A 66 -14.92 17.20 6.72
C ALA A 66 -15.84 18.27 6.11
N GLU A 67 -15.70 18.55 4.81
CA GLU A 67 -16.59 19.45 4.10
C GLU A 67 -18.03 18.92 4.07
N ALA A 68 -18.23 17.64 3.78
CA ALA A 68 -19.53 16.99 3.80
C ALA A 68 -20.20 17.05 5.19
N MET A 69 -19.42 16.98 6.27
CA MET A 69 -19.94 17.18 7.64
C MET A 69 -20.39 18.60 7.89
N THR A 70 -19.69 19.59 7.31
CA THR A 70 -20.08 21.01 7.41
C THR A 70 -21.38 21.27 6.65
N GLN A 71 -21.52 20.71 5.45
CA GLN A 71 -22.75 20.81 4.65
C GLN A 71 -23.96 20.14 5.34
N ASN A 72 -23.73 19.06 6.09
CA ASN A 72 -24.74 18.35 6.88
C ASN A 72 -24.69 18.75 8.37
N ALA A 73 -24.52 20.03 8.66
CA ALA A 73 -24.31 20.52 10.03
C ALA A 73 -25.36 20.05 11.04
N LEU A 74 -26.63 19.95 10.64
CA LEU A 74 -27.71 19.47 11.50
C LEU A 74 -27.49 18.04 11.98
N ARG A 75 -27.21 17.12 11.05
CA ARG A 75 -26.93 15.70 11.39
C ARG A 75 -25.65 15.55 12.21
N THR A 76 -24.63 16.38 11.91
CA THR A 76 -23.38 16.40 12.67
C THR A 76 -23.62 16.85 14.10
N GLN A 77 -24.45 17.90 14.31
CA GLN A 77 -24.83 18.39 15.64
C GLN A 77 -25.66 17.37 16.43
N GLU A 78 -26.62 16.70 15.78
CA GLU A 78 -27.37 15.59 16.37
C GLU A 78 -26.46 14.46 16.83
N ARG A 79 -25.49 14.08 16.01
CA ARG A 79 -24.50 13.04 16.39
C ARG A 79 -23.63 13.45 17.57
N ILE A 80 -23.17 14.71 17.60
CA ILE A 80 -22.41 15.24 18.72
C ILE A 80 -23.27 15.26 19.97
N ALA A 81 -24.56 15.70 19.90
CA ALA A 81 -25.47 15.71 21.01
C ALA A 81 -25.72 14.31 21.59
N MET A 82 -25.87 13.28 20.72
CA MET A 82 -25.99 11.89 21.16
C MET A 82 -24.76 11.43 21.93
N LEU A 83 -23.56 11.67 21.37
CA LEU A 83 -22.29 11.29 22.01
C LEU A 83 -22.08 12.03 23.34
N MET A 84 -22.48 13.29 23.44
CA MET A 84 -22.47 14.05 24.71
C MET A 84 -23.44 13.45 25.72
N ALA A 85 -24.62 13.02 25.28
CA ALA A 85 -25.60 12.41 26.17
C ALA A 85 -25.11 11.08 26.74
N GLU A 86 -24.45 10.28 25.90
CA GLU A 86 -23.81 9.02 26.30
C GLU A 86 -22.65 9.26 27.29
N ALA A 87 -21.82 10.27 27.04
CA ALA A 87 -20.71 10.62 27.92
C ALA A 87 -21.14 11.22 29.29
N ARG A 88 -22.34 11.80 29.42
CA ARG A 88 -22.84 12.44 30.67
C ARG A 88 -22.89 11.50 31.87
N GLY A 89 -22.98 10.19 31.62
CA GLY A 89 -22.93 9.19 32.70
C GLY A 89 -21.55 9.03 33.35
N ALA A 90 -20.47 9.39 32.61
CA ALA A 90 -19.09 9.21 33.03
C ALA A 90 -18.32 10.51 33.25
N ILE A 91 -18.78 11.64 32.68
CA ILE A 91 -18.07 12.94 32.69
C ILE A 91 -18.99 14.01 33.23
N ALA A 92 -18.65 14.54 34.41
CA ALA A 92 -19.44 15.58 35.08
C ALA A 92 -19.35 16.96 34.40
N ASP A 93 -18.24 17.27 33.71
CA ASP A 93 -18.03 18.56 33.07
C ASP A 93 -18.53 18.53 31.60
N PRO A 94 -19.53 19.36 31.25
CA PRO A 94 -20.10 19.41 29.91
C PRO A 94 -19.11 19.90 28.84
N ALA A 95 -18.09 20.69 29.19
CA ALA A 95 -17.07 21.15 28.25
C ALA A 95 -16.14 19.98 27.85
N ILE A 96 -15.78 19.16 28.82
CA ILE A 96 -14.96 17.95 28.58
C ILE A 96 -15.75 16.93 27.75
N ALA A 97 -17.04 16.71 28.09
CA ALA A 97 -17.90 15.82 27.31
C ALA A 97 -18.04 16.26 25.83
N LYS A 98 -18.17 17.58 25.60
CA LYS A 98 -18.22 18.13 24.24
C LYS A 98 -16.90 17.92 23.49
N ALA A 99 -15.76 18.20 24.13
CA ALA A 99 -14.45 17.99 23.53
C ALA A 99 -14.22 16.51 23.14
N GLN A 100 -14.61 15.58 24.01
CA GLN A 100 -14.51 14.15 23.75
C GLN A 100 -15.45 13.70 22.62
N ALA A 101 -16.68 14.22 22.57
CA ALA A 101 -17.58 13.93 21.45
C ALA A 101 -17.03 14.43 20.12
N LEU A 102 -16.45 15.62 20.06
CA LEU A 102 -15.80 16.17 18.87
C LEU A 102 -14.60 15.32 18.45
N MET A 103 -13.75 14.92 19.41
CA MET A 103 -12.61 14.04 19.12
C MET A 103 -13.05 12.67 18.57
N SER A 104 -14.11 12.09 19.11
CA SER A 104 -14.62 10.79 18.63
C SER A 104 -15.21 10.88 17.21
N VAL A 105 -15.90 11.97 16.88
CA VAL A 105 -16.39 12.25 15.54
C VAL A 105 -15.20 12.44 14.57
N ALA A 106 -14.21 13.26 14.94
CA ALA A 106 -13.02 13.49 14.12
C ALA A 106 -12.22 12.20 13.91
N ALA A 107 -12.08 11.36 14.93
CA ALA A 107 -11.42 10.07 14.83
C ALA A 107 -12.18 9.11 13.88
N GLY A 108 -13.52 9.14 13.91
CA GLY A 108 -14.35 8.38 12.97
C GLY A 108 -14.15 8.81 11.53
N VAL A 109 -14.17 10.11 11.25
CA VAL A 109 -13.90 10.67 9.90
C VAL A 109 -12.52 10.29 9.42
N ARG A 110 -11.52 10.43 10.28
CA ARG A 110 -10.14 10.08 9.94
C ARG A 110 -9.98 8.59 9.63
N ARG A 111 -10.64 7.73 10.39
CA ARG A 111 -10.66 6.29 10.12
C ARG A 111 -11.24 5.98 8.75
N GLU A 112 -12.34 6.61 8.36
CA GLU A 112 -12.98 6.43 7.08
C GLU A 112 -12.10 6.94 5.93
N ALA A 113 -11.44 8.08 6.13
CA ALA A 113 -10.45 8.63 5.20
C ALA A 113 -9.29 7.64 4.97
N TYR A 114 -8.77 7.01 6.03
CA TYR A 114 -7.74 5.98 5.89
C TYR A 114 -8.23 4.74 5.13
N VAL A 115 -9.44 4.26 5.40
CA VAL A 115 -10.02 3.12 4.66
C VAL A 115 -10.08 3.42 3.17
N SER A 116 -10.54 4.61 2.80
CA SER A 116 -10.60 5.07 1.41
C SER A 116 -9.20 5.21 0.80
N ALA A 117 -8.23 5.77 1.54
CA ALA A 117 -6.85 5.90 1.10
C ALA A 117 -6.17 4.54 0.85
N TYR A 118 -6.42 3.55 1.72
CA TYR A 118 -5.93 2.18 1.50
C TYR A 118 -6.56 1.53 0.27
N SER A 119 -7.85 1.74 0.03
CA SER A 119 -8.53 1.25 -1.18
C SER A 119 -7.86 1.79 -2.44
N ASP A 120 -7.57 3.11 -2.48
CA ASP A 120 -6.86 3.75 -3.58
C ASP A 120 -5.43 3.20 -3.75
N ALA A 121 -4.73 2.96 -2.64
CA ALA A 121 -3.39 2.38 -2.66
C ALA A 121 -3.39 0.96 -3.25
N PHE A 122 -4.36 0.12 -2.89
CA PHE A 122 -4.52 -1.22 -3.49
C PHE A 122 -4.80 -1.14 -4.99
N TRP A 123 -5.60 -0.19 -5.43
CA TRP A 123 -5.85 0.04 -6.86
C TRP A 123 -4.56 0.38 -7.61
N ILE A 124 -3.74 1.29 -7.06
CA ILE A 124 -2.47 1.71 -7.66
C ILE A 124 -1.50 0.53 -7.74
N VAL A 125 -1.39 -0.28 -6.68
CA VAL A 125 -0.57 -1.50 -6.68
C VAL A 125 -1.08 -2.49 -7.72
N GLY A 126 -2.39 -2.71 -7.82
CA GLY A 126 -3.01 -3.59 -8.81
C GLY A 126 -2.69 -3.17 -10.24
N VAL A 127 -2.82 -1.88 -10.55
CA VAL A 127 -2.45 -1.32 -11.87
C VAL A 127 -0.94 -1.52 -12.14
N GLY A 128 -0.08 -1.27 -11.15
CA GLY A 128 1.36 -1.50 -11.27
C GLY A 128 1.72 -2.95 -11.59
N LEU A 129 1.02 -3.91 -10.96
CA LEU A 129 1.20 -5.34 -11.26
C LEU A 129 0.76 -5.70 -12.68
N ILE A 130 -0.36 -5.15 -13.16
CA ILE A 130 -0.82 -5.35 -14.54
C ILE A 130 0.20 -4.80 -15.55
N ILE A 131 0.71 -3.60 -15.32
CA ILE A 131 1.75 -3.00 -16.17
C ILE A 131 3.01 -3.88 -16.19
N SER A 132 3.44 -4.38 -15.02
CA SER A 132 4.59 -5.26 -14.90
C SER A 132 4.38 -6.58 -15.66
N LEU A 133 3.18 -7.16 -15.57
CA LEU A 133 2.83 -8.37 -16.31
C LEU A 133 2.86 -8.14 -17.82
N CYS A 134 2.29 -7.04 -18.29
CA CYS A 134 2.33 -6.66 -19.72
C CYS A 134 3.77 -6.47 -20.20
N ALA A 135 4.62 -5.82 -19.40
CA ALA A 135 6.04 -5.64 -19.73
C ALA A 135 6.79 -6.99 -19.88
N ILE A 136 6.53 -7.93 -18.96
CA ILE A 136 7.12 -9.28 -19.05
C ILE A 136 6.67 -10.01 -20.31
N VAL A 137 5.40 -9.91 -20.68
CA VAL A 137 4.86 -10.55 -21.90
C VAL A 137 5.50 -9.95 -23.16
N LEU A 138 5.70 -8.63 -23.17
CA LEU A 138 6.37 -7.93 -24.28
C LEU A 138 7.85 -8.33 -24.40
N LEU A 139 8.57 -8.40 -23.28
CA LEU A 139 9.97 -8.81 -23.25
C LEU A 139 10.19 -10.27 -23.66
N ARG A 140 9.23 -11.15 -23.38
CA ARG A 140 9.28 -12.57 -23.77
C ARG A 140 9.26 -12.80 -25.27
N LYS A 141 8.88 -11.81 -26.07
CA LYS A 141 8.90 -11.84 -27.54
C LYS A 141 10.28 -11.53 -28.16
N SER A 142 11.23 -11.02 -27.40
CA SER A 142 12.60 -10.81 -27.84
C SER A 142 13.35 -12.16 -27.87
N LYS A 143 13.57 -12.73 -29.06
CA LYS A 143 14.44 -13.88 -29.25
C LYS A 143 15.85 -13.51 -28.80
N PRO A 144 16.55 -14.37 -28.02
CA PRO A 144 17.97 -14.15 -27.74
C PRO A 144 18.74 -14.10 -29.03
N PRO A 145 19.75 -13.21 -29.19
CA PRO A 145 20.59 -13.18 -30.33
C PRO A 145 21.33 -14.53 -30.44
N LYS A 146 21.13 -15.25 -31.53
CA LYS A 146 21.94 -16.39 -31.89
C LYS A 146 23.32 -15.87 -32.30
N GLY A 147 24.21 -15.71 -31.33
CA GLY A 147 25.64 -15.53 -31.59
C GLY A 147 26.32 -16.91 -31.52
N PRO A 148 27.17 -17.26 -32.48
CA PRO A 148 27.99 -18.45 -32.32
C PRO A 148 28.99 -18.21 -31.19
N VAL A 149 29.02 -19.14 -30.23
CA VAL A 149 30.10 -19.23 -29.25
C VAL A 149 31.30 -19.80 -30.04
N GLU A 150 32.16 -18.92 -30.53
CA GLU A 150 33.49 -19.36 -31.01
C GLU A 150 34.28 -19.80 -29.76
N ALA A 151 34.49 -21.10 -29.70
CA ALA A 151 35.41 -21.72 -28.77
C ALA A 151 36.85 -21.41 -29.25
N HIS A 152 37.60 -20.69 -28.44
CA HIS A 152 39.06 -20.66 -28.47
C HIS A 152 39.57 -21.09 -27.10
#